data_77753847a66af85df9d406c3f06223d7
#
_entry.id   77753847a66af85df9d406c3f06223d7
#
_cell.length_a   1.000
_cell.length_b   1.000
_cell.length_c   1.000
_cell.angle_alpha   90.00
_cell.angle_beta   90.00
_cell.angle_gamma   90.00
#
_symmetry.space_group_name_H-M   'P 1'
#
loop_
_entity.id
_entity.type
_entity.pdbx_description
1 polymer ?
#
loop_
_entity_poly.entity_id
_entity_poly.type
_entity_poly.pdbx_seq_one_letter_code
_entity_poly.pdbx_strand_id
1 'polypeptide(L)'
;MNHSNKNALLRVLQQIFRIITFPFYIVFYAIKKLVLRSRISLRLSLSFLHFKIVIKTLVLIGVLTFFTYGAYKFYFIYDNYKTVAQQIETSQKVEPEALENILGTKNHAIVFDVDKKFLFSIPSIPANNRENTKYDPAYYDYKKFLSFDKINDKYYIVLDMKAFINNKIFYVNIYSDITSEIIDIYKLIKIFLLVNFIGILYAFVLSFSSGENILLPIREMTEAVRSISEKNMNIRLNVSSSKKELKDLARTFNEMMDRIEDGYNRQRQFVSDASHELRTPIAVIQGYVDMLNRWGKDDKEVLQEAIGAIKNETENMKDLVEKLLFLARNDKGTLILQKEKFNLSSLLEETIKETTIIDKNHKLFFNIRKDINIYADRNRIKQAIRIFLDNATKYTPEGGIININLYAERNNAVIEVADTGIGMTEEEMKHIFDRFYRSDKSRKKYKGGHGLGLSIAKIIILSHRGKIKVRSKPTEGTIVQVILPIE
;
A
#
# COMPACT_ATOMS: atom_id res chain seq x y z
N MET A 1 57.64 11.96 -1.53
CA MET A 1 56.62 12.94 -2.02
C MET A 1 56.44 14.00 -0.96
N ASN A 2 57.02 15.19 -1.14
CA ASN A 2 56.94 16.27 -0.17
C ASN A 2 55.50 16.77 0.01
N HIS A 3 55.12 17.14 1.21
CA HIS A 3 53.79 17.66 1.57
C HIS A 3 53.32 18.81 0.69
N SER A 4 54.22 19.62 0.12
CA SER A 4 53.94 20.75 -0.79
C SER A 4 53.39 20.30 -2.14
N ASN A 5 53.91 19.26 -2.78
CA ASN A 5 53.50 18.79 -4.10
C ASN A 5 52.23 17.95 -4.06
N LYS A 6 52.01 17.24 -2.94
CA LYS A 6 50.74 16.54 -2.69
C LYS A 6 49.59 17.55 -2.64
N ASN A 7 49.85 18.72 -2.03
CA ASN A 7 48.88 19.78 -1.92
C ASN A 7 48.60 20.50 -3.28
N ALA A 8 49.61 20.60 -4.17
CA ALA A 8 49.45 21.19 -5.48
C ALA A 8 48.57 20.29 -6.42
N LEU A 9 48.87 19.00 -6.48
CA LEU A 9 48.07 18.01 -7.22
C LEU A 9 46.63 17.92 -6.70
N LEU A 10 46.50 17.92 -5.35
CA LEU A 10 45.20 17.90 -4.71
C LEU A 10 44.39 19.17 -5.02
N ARG A 11 45.02 20.32 -5.07
CA ARG A 11 44.37 21.60 -5.45
C ARG A 11 43.91 21.59 -6.93
N VAL A 12 44.75 21.08 -7.83
CA VAL A 12 44.37 20.95 -9.25
C VAL A 12 43.22 19.99 -9.42
N LEU A 13 43.25 18.83 -8.77
CA LEU A 13 42.14 17.86 -8.78
C LEU A 13 40.87 18.44 -8.16
N GLN A 14 40.96 19.20 -7.08
CA GLN A 14 39.84 19.90 -6.47
C GLN A 14 39.27 20.99 -7.37
N GLN A 15 40.13 21.73 -8.10
CA GLN A 15 39.65 22.72 -9.06
C GLN A 15 38.95 22.06 -10.23
N ILE A 16 39.51 21.02 -10.80
CA ILE A 16 38.86 20.23 -11.88
C ILE A 16 37.51 19.66 -11.41
N PHE A 17 37.47 19.06 -10.23
CA PHE A 17 36.24 18.55 -9.63
C PHE A 17 35.20 19.66 -9.42
N ARG A 18 35.61 20.84 -8.95
CA ARG A 18 34.72 22.00 -8.84
C ARG A 18 34.21 22.47 -10.19
N ILE A 19 35.04 22.56 -11.21
CA ILE A 19 34.63 22.99 -12.56
C ILE A 19 33.60 22.02 -13.14
N ILE A 20 33.78 20.72 -12.94
CA ILE A 20 32.88 19.67 -13.43
C ILE A 20 31.56 19.68 -12.64
N THR A 21 31.60 19.83 -11.32
CA THR A 21 30.42 19.69 -10.46
C THR A 21 29.62 20.98 -10.27
N PHE A 22 30.25 22.15 -10.43
CA PHE A 22 29.64 23.45 -10.18
C PHE A 22 28.40 23.76 -11.03
N PRO A 23 28.36 23.52 -12.35
CA PRO A 23 27.17 23.72 -13.16
C PRO A 23 25.98 22.86 -12.69
N PHE A 24 26.25 21.61 -12.29
CA PHE A 24 25.24 20.71 -11.77
C PHE A 24 24.72 21.13 -10.40
N TYR A 25 25.60 21.69 -9.56
CA TYR A 25 25.24 22.22 -8.27
C TYR A 25 24.32 23.44 -8.36
N ILE A 26 24.59 24.37 -9.31
CA ILE A 26 23.75 25.54 -9.56
C ILE A 26 22.34 25.11 -10.01
N VAL A 27 22.26 24.20 -10.98
CA VAL A 27 20.98 23.68 -11.48
C VAL A 27 20.21 22.98 -10.34
N PHE A 28 20.88 22.17 -9.54
CA PHE A 28 20.29 21.49 -8.40
C PHE A 28 19.79 22.46 -7.32
N TYR A 29 20.57 23.49 -7.00
CA TYR A 29 20.18 24.50 -6.01
C TYR A 29 19.01 25.36 -6.46
N ALA A 30 18.99 25.78 -7.73
CA ALA A 30 17.88 26.51 -8.32
C ALA A 30 16.59 25.68 -8.28
N ILE A 31 16.66 24.42 -8.68
CA ILE A 31 15.54 23.48 -8.64
C ILE A 31 15.07 23.27 -7.18
N LYS A 32 15.97 23.02 -6.23
CA LYS A 32 15.63 22.85 -4.82
C LYS A 32 14.91 24.07 -4.25
N LYS A 33 15.36 25.29 -4.58
CA LYS A 33 14.74 26.55 -4.14
C LYS A 33 13.34 26.72 -4.74
N LEU A 34 13.13 26.30 -5.98
CA LEU A 34 11.82 26.36 -6.67
C LEU A 34 10.85 25.34 -6.10
N VAL A 35 11.33 24.12 -5.80
CA VAL A 35 10.57 23.00 -5.24
C VAL A 35 10.10 23.28 -3.80
N LEU A 36 10.96 23.90 -2.96
CA LEU A 36 10.62 24.17 -1.55
C LEU A 36 9.64 25.35 -1.39
N ARG A 37 9.44 26.18 -2.40
CA ARG A 37 8.63 27.40 -2.33
C ARG A 37 7.18 27.22 -2.84
N SER A 38 6.85 26.10 -3.48
CA SER A 38 5.52 25.84 -4.05
C SER A 38 4.96 24.50 -3.53
N ARG A 39 3.64 24.43 -3.31
CA ARG A 39 2.93 23.15 -3.14
C ARG A 39 2.96 22.40 -4.48
N ILE A 40 4.05 21.67 -4.71
CA ILE A 40 4.30 20.99 -5.99
C ILE A 40 3.38 19.78 -6.07
N SER A 41 2.74 19.61 -7.22
CA SER A 41 1.96 18.41 -7.52
C SER A 41 2.85 17.15 -7.43
N LEU A 42 2.27 16.03 -7.06
CA LEU A 42 2.96 14.72 -7.01
C LEU A 42 3.68 14.41 -8.33
N ARG A 43 3.10 14.84 -9.47
CA ARG A 43 3.68 14.74 -10.81
C ARG A 43 5.06 15.41 -10.89
N LEU A 44 5.13 16.68 -10.49
CA LEU A 44 6.39 17.45 -10.50
C LEU A 44 7.41 16.84 -9.53
N SER A 45 6.98 16.38 -8.37
CA SER A 45 7.87 15.76 -7.39
C SER A 45 8.53 14.48 -7.92
N LEU A 46 7.76 13.59 -8.58
CA LEU A 46 8.29 12.38 -9.22
C LEU A 46 9.20 12.69 -10.39
N SER A 47 8.83 13.65 -11.24
CA SER A 47 9.67 14.10 -12.35
C SER A 47 11.00 14.65 -11.85
N PHE A 48 11.01 15.43 -10.78
CA PHE A 48 12.24 15.91 -10.15
C PHE A 48 13.09 14.82 -9.53
N LEU A 49 12.47 13.79 -8.96
CA LEU A 49 13.22 12.64 -8.42
C LEU A 49 13.97 11.90 -9.53
N HIS A 50 13.32 11.60 -10.65
CA HIS A 50 13.95 10.98 -11.82
C HIS A 50 15.07 11.86 -12.39
N PHE A 51 14.79 13.13 -12.57
CA PHE A 51 15.77 14.11 -13.05
C PHE A 51 17.02 14.17 -12.18
N LYS A 52 16.84 14.18 -10.85
CA LYS A 52 17.93 14.14 -9.87
C LYS A 52 18.79 12.87 -9.99
N ILE A 53 18.16 11.72 -10.20
CA ILE A 53 18.87 10.44 -10.36
C ILE A 53 19.71 10.48 -11.63
N VAL A 54 19.14 10.92 -12.76
CA VAL A 54 19.86 11.02 -14.04
C VAL A 54 21.04 11.97 -13.94
N ILE A 55 20.88 13.15 -13.33
CA ILE A 55 22.01 14.08 -13.12
C ILE A 55 23.13 13.43 -12.31
N LYS A 56 22.79 12.74 -11.20
CA LYS A 56 23.80 12.08 -10.38
C LYS A 56 24.57 10.99 -11.14
N THR A 57 23.87 10.20 -11.95
CA THR A 57 24.50 9.15 -12.76
C THR A 57 25.40 9.76 -13.85
N LEU A 58 24.98 10.83 -14.52
CA LEU A 58 25.80 11.54 -15.51
C LEU A 58 27.07 12.11 -14.88
N VAL A 59 26.97 12.74 -13.71
CA VAL A 59 28.13 13.26 -12.98
C VAL A 59 29.08 12.12 -12.58
N LEU A 60 28.55 11.02 -12.07
CA LEU A 60 29.35 9.87 -11.67
C LEU A 60 30.12 9.26 -12.85
N ILE A 61 29.44 9.04 -13.98
CA ILE A 61 30.06 8.53 -15.20
C ILE A 61 31.16 9.50 -15.67
N GLY A 62 30.87 10.80 -15.64
CA GLY A 62 31.83 11.80 -16.05
C GLY A 62 33.10 11.83 -15.19
N VAL A 63 32.94 11.78 -13.88
CA VAL A 63 34.08 11.71 -12.95
C VAL A 63 34.89 10.44 -13.19
N LEU A 64 34.22 9.30 -13.36
CA LEU A 64 34.90 8.03 -13.62
C LEU A 64 35.66 8.04 -14.95
N THR A 65 35.03 8.55 -16.02
CA THR A 65 35.67 8.67 -17.34
C THR A 65 36.92 9.59 -17.28
N PHE A 66 36.78 10.71 -16.56
CA PHE A 66 37.88 11.65 -16.42
C PHE A 66 39.05 11.07 -15.62
N PHE A 67 38.73 10.35 -14.53
CA PHE A 67 39.74 9.68 -13.72
C PHE A 67 40.46 8.55 -14.48
N THR A 68 39.73 7.72 -15.19
CA THR A 68 40.31 6.60 -15.99
C THR A 68 41.18 7.13 -17.13
N TYR A 69 40.70 8.19 -17.84
CA TYR A 69 41.50 8.80 -18.88
C TYR A 69 42.75 9.47 -18.33
N GLY A 70 42.67 10.19 -17.23
CA GLY A 70 43.81 10.82 -16.56
C GLY A 70 44.84 9.76 -16.07
N ALA A 71 44.37 8.68 -15.48
CA ALA A 71 45.23 7.58 -15.03
C ALA A 71 45.92 6.89 -16.23
N TYR A 72 45.20 6.64 -17.33
CA TYR A 72 45.77 6.09 -18.56
C TYR A 72 46.86 6.99 -19.16
N LYS A 73 46.60 8.30 -19.29
CA LYS A 73 47.60 9.26 -19.78
C LYS A 73 48.82 9.37 -18.85
N PHE A 74 48.59 9.39 -17.55
CA PHE A 74 49.70 9.43 -16.56
C PHE A 74 50.54 8.15 -16.66
N TYR A 75 49.92 6.95 -16.78
CA TYR A 75 50.65 5.70 -16.96
C TYR A 75 51.52 5.74 -18.22
N PHE A 76 50.98 6.24 -19.34
CA PHE A 76 51.72 6.33 -20.59
C PHE A 76 52.91 7.28 -20.51
N ILE A 77 52.77 8.44 -19.86
CA ILE A 77 53.86 9.39 -19.63
C ILE A 77 54.93 8.78 -18.73
N TYR A 78 54.52 8.09 -17.68
CA TYR A 78 55.43 7.44 -16.74
C TYR A 78 56.21 6.29 -17.40
N ASP A 79 55.57 5.48 -18.22
CA ASP A 79 56.20 4.37 -18.92
C ASP A 79 57.24 4.87 -19.95
N ASN A 80 56.88 5.91 -20.73
CA ASN A 80 57.80 6.57 -21.65
C ASN A 80 59.05 7.14 -20.91
N TYR A 81 58.80 7.78 -19.80
CA TYR A 81 59.92 8.29 -18.94
C TYR A 81 60.83 7.16 -18.45
N LYS A 82 60.24 6.07 -17.95
CA LYS A 82 60.99 4.90 -17.47
C LYS A 82 61.90 4.33 -18.57
N THR A 83 61.38 4.24 -19.78
CA THR A 83 62.11 3.79 -20.94
C THR A 83 63.27 4.72 -21.28
N VAL A 84 63.04 6.03 -21.34
CA VAL A 84 64.08 7.03 -21.60
C VAL A 84 65.16 6.98 -20.51
N ALA A 85 64.76 6.92 -19.24
CA ALA A 85 65.70 6.84 -18.11
C ALA A 85 66.60 5.59 -18.19
N GLN A 86 66.02 4.42 -18.51
CA GLN A 86 66.79 3.18 -18.70
C GLN A 86 67.74 3.26 -19.89
N GLN A 87 67.33 3.85 -21.00
CA GLN A 87 68.20 4.04 -22.15
C GLN A 87 69.38 4.96 -21.85
N ILE A 88 69.20 6.02 -21.06
CA ILE A 88 70.29 6.89 -20.60
C ILE A 88 71.25 6.13 -19.70
N GLU A 89 70.78 5.33 -18.74
CA GLU A 89 71.62 4.52 -17.87
C GLU A 89 72.41 3.47 -18.62
N THR A 90 71.84 2.87 -19.66
CA THR A 90 72.50 1.78 -20.45
C THR A 90 73.45 2.28 -21.53
N SER A 91 73.32 3.53 -21.98
CA SER A 91 74.14 4.13 -23.05
C SER A 91 75.60 4.34 -22.69
N GLN A 92 75.94 4.36 -21.40
CA GLN A 92 77.26 4.63 -20.84
C GLN A 92 77.94 5.90 -21.40
N LYS A 93 77.26 6.77 -22.13
CA LYS A 93 77.72 8.02 -22.72
C LYS A 93 76.81 9.19 -22.38
N VAL A 94 77.36 10.29 -21.89
CA VAL A 94 76.65 11.56 -21.69
C VAL A 94 77.16 12.60 -22.70
N GLU A 95 77.07 12.21 -24.00
CA GLU A 95 77.42 13.12 -25.07
C GLU A 95 76.11 13.68 -25.69
N PRO A 96 76.10 14.92 -26.16
CA PRO A 96 74.90 15.54 -26.72
C PRO A 96 74.23 14.71 -27.81
N GLU A 97 74.98 14.14 -28.76
CA GLU A 97 74.47 13.33 -29.88
C GLU A 97 73.83 12.04 -29.42
N ALA A 98 74.41 11.39 -28.40
CA ALA A 98 73.86 10.16 -27.84
C ALA A 98 72.52 10.40 -27.11
N LEU A 99 72.42 11.48 -26.34
CA LEU A 99 71.21 11.82 -25.62
C LEU A 99 70.11 12.35 -26.55
N GLU A 100 70.43 13.08 -27.62
CA GLU A 100 69.48 13.58 -28.63
C GLU A 100 68.72 12.39 -29.27
N ASN A 101 69.44 11.34 -29.62
CA ASN A 101 68.86 10.13 -30.17
C ASN A 101 67.92 9.39 -29.19
N ILE A 102 68.25 9.39 -27.90
CA ILE A 102 67.46 8.74 -26.86
C ILE A 102 66.21 9.58 -26.51
N LEU A 103 66.32 10.88 -26.42
CA LEU A 103 65.24 11.81 -26.02
C LEU A 103 64.15 11.94 -27.09
N GLY A 104 64.51 11.80 -28.37
CA GLY A 104 63.59 12.06 -29.49
C GLY A 104 63.10 13.51 -29.53
N THR A 105 62.02 13.77 -30.26
CA THR A 105 61.55 15.14 -30.52
C THR A 105 60.67 15.72 -29.41
N LYS A 106 60.17 14.90 -28.47
CA LYS A 106 59.23 15.34 -27.41
C LYS A 106 59.90 15.60 -26.07
N ASN A 107 61.08 15.09 -25.84
CA ASN A 107 61.81 15.22 -24.57
C ASN A 107 62.99 16.16 -24.73
N HIS A 108 63.22 16.95 -23.73
CA HIS A 108 64.38 17.82 -23.61
C HIS A 108 65.15 17.39 -22.37
N ALA A 109 66.47 17.50 -22.36
CA ALA A 109 67.25 17.24 -21.17
C ALA A 109 68.19 18.40 -20.85
N ILE A 110 68.40 18.62 -19.56
CA ILE A 110 69.42 19.50 -19.04
C ILE A 110 70.36 18.64 -18.19
N VAL A 111 71.62 18.68 -18.51
CA VAL A 111 72.65 17.87 -17.80
C VAL A 111 73.56 18.76 -16.96
N PHE A 112 73.81 18.31 -15.75
CA PHE A 112 74.67 18.94 -14.77
C PHE A 112 75.74 17.98 -14.26
N ASP A 113 76.90 18.50 -13.94
CA ASP A 113 78.00 17.74 -13.30
C ASP A 113 77.74 17.45 -11.82
N VAL A 114 78.63 16.70 -11.16
CA VAL A 114 78.60 16.36 -9.74
C VAL A 114 78.47 17.61 -8.84
N ASP A 115 79.12 18.72 -9.23
CA ASP A 115 79.08 20.01 -8.54
C ASP A 115 77.85 20.85 -8.93
N LYS A 116 76.85 20.22 -9.68
CA LYS A 116 75.66 20.86 -10.19
C LYS A 116 75.88 22.06 -11.12
N LYS A 117 77.05 22.08 -11.77
CA LYS A 117 77.33 23.04 -12.85
C LYS A 117 76.66 22.55 -14.13
N PHE A 118 76.02 23.48 -14.82
CA PHE A 118 75.44 23.23 -16.13
C PHE A 118 76.52 22.75 -17.11
N LEU A 119 76.25 21.63 -17.78
CA LEU A 119 77.09 21.08 -18.83
C LEU A 119 76.54 21.44 -20.22
N PHE A 120 75.35 20.99 -20.51
CA PHE A 120 74.66 21.25 -21.76
C PHE A 120 73.16 20.97 -21.66
N SER A 121 72.39 21.42 -22.69
CA SER A 121 71.00 21.10 -22.80
C SER A 121 70.67 20.61 -24.24
N ILE A 122 69.65 19.74 -24.37
CA ILE A 122 69.21 19.15 -25.62
C ILE A 122 67.69 19.27 -25.71
N PRO A 123 67.16 19.86 -26.80
CA PRO A 123 67.83 20.84 -27.66
C PRO A 123 68.17 22.06 -26.88
N SER A 124 68.99 22.97 -27.49
CA SER A 124 69.45 24.16 -26.80
C SER A 124 68.27 25.05 -26.33
N ILE A 125 68.09 25.10 -25.00
CA ILE A 125 67.11 26.01 -24.41
C ILE A 125 67.63 27.44 -24.52
N PRO A 126 66.81 28.42 -24.99
CA PRO A 126 67.20 29.80 -25.09
C PRO A 126 67.78 30.34 -23.77
N ALA A 127 68.91 31.06 -23.85
CA ALA A 127 69.67 31.52 -22.69
C ALA A 127 68.84 32.35 -21.68
N ASN A 128 67.80 33.03 -22.09
CA ASN A 128 66.93 33.87 -21.25
C ASN A 128 66.11 33.04 -20.19
N ASN A 129 66.00 31.76 -20.34
CA ASN A 129 65.26 30.93 -19.37
C ASN A 129 66.20 30.22 -18.39
N ARG A 130 67.51 30.35 -18.52
CA ARG A 130 68.49 29.69 -17.65
C ARG A 130 68.60 30.32 -16.27
N GLU A 131 68.29 31.62 -16.14
CA GLU A 131 68.38 32.36 -14.87
C GLU A 131 67.15 32.17 -13.96
N ASN A 132 66.01 31.77 -14.49
CA ASN A 132 64.77 31.58 -13.73
C ASN A 132 64.54 30.14 -13.22
N THR A 133 65.35 29.20 -13.61
CA THR A 133 65.39 27.89 -12.91
C THR A 133 66.18 28.10 -11.60
N LYS A 134 65.49 28.57 -10.55
CA LYS A 134 66.02 28.55 -9.20
C LYS A 134 66.29 27.11 -8.83
N TYR A 135 67.44 26.66 -9.18
CA TYR A 135 68.01 25.38 -8.75
C TYR A 135 68.48 25.56 -7.30
N ASP A 136 67.65 25.18 -6.33
CA ASP A 136 68.02 25.14 -4.94
C ASP A 136 68.65 23.78 -4.64
N PRO A 137 69.99 23.71 -4.47
CA PRO A 137 70.71 22.47 -4.23
C PRO A 137 70.34 21.77 -2.92
N ALA A 138 69.71 22.48 -1.99
CA ALA A 138 69.30 21.94 -0.68
C ALA A 138 68.09 21.03 -0.71
N TYR A 139 67.35 20.99 -1.82
CA TYR A 139 66.08 20.26 -1.93
C TYR A 139 66.21 18.89 -2.58
N TYR A 140 67.39 18.44 -3.00
CA TYR A 140 67.58 17.17 -3.71
C TYR A 140 67.96 16.04 -2.76
N ASP A 141 67.01 15.56 -2.02
CA ASP A 141 67.08 14.23 -1.40
C ASP A 141 66.54 13.20 -2.39
N TYR A 142 67.38 12.40 -2.85
CA TYR A 142 67.42 11.23 -3.77
C TYR A 142 66.17 10.41 -4.08
N LYS A 143 65.02 11.05 -4.21
CA LYS A 143 63.84 10.38 -4.74
C LYS A 143 63.39 11.08 -6.03
N LYS A 144 63.20 10.32 -7.12
CA LYS A 144 62.70 10.74 -8.43
C LYS A 144 61.58 11.74 -8.25
N PHE A 145 61.84 13.03 -8.47
CA PHE A 145 60.82 14.07 -8.33
C PHE A 145 60.20 14.36 -9.67
N LEU A 146 58.87 14.36 -9.66
CA LEU A 146 58.06 14.78 -10.79
C LEU A 146 57.57 16.18 -10.47
N SER A 147 57.98 17.16 -11.28
CA SER A 147 57.53 18.55 -11.20
C SER A 147 56.86 18.96 -12.51
N PHE A 148 56.01 19.99 -12.41
CA PHE A 148 55.34 20.56 -13.56
C PHE A 148 55.84 21.98 -13.79
N ASP A 149 56.33 22.27 -15.00
CA ASP A 149 56.80 23.59 -15.39
C ASP A 149 56.08 24.10 -16.64
N LYS A 150 55.87 25.41 -16.69
CA LYS A 150 55.36 26.09 -17.88
C LYS A 150 56.45 27.00 -18.46
N ILE A 151 56.93 26.67 -19.65
CA ILE A 151 58.00 27.40 -20.34
C ILE A 151 57.47 27.80 -21.74
N ASN A 152 57.49 29.09 -22.07
CA ASN A 152 57.07 29.62 -23.38
C ASN A 152 55.71 29.05 -23.85
N ASP A 153 54.68 29.09 -22.99
CA ASP A 153 53.35 28.58 -23.23
C ASP A 153 53.24 27.06 -23.47
N LYS A 154 54.31 26.34 -23.31
CA LYS A 154 54.29 24.86 -23.28
C LYS A 154 54.36 24.34 -21.87
N TYR A 155 53.69 23.21 -21.66
CA TYR A 155 53.64 22.52 -20.37
C TYR A 155 54.57 21.32 -20.39
N TYR A 156 55.42 21.23 -19.37
CA TYR A 156 56.39 20.17 -19.24
C TYR A 156 56.24 19.42 -17.91
N ILE A 157 56.39 18.09 -17.98
CA ILE A 157 56.69 17.30 -16.80
C ILE A 157 58.20 17.19 -16.70
N VAL A 158 58.75 17.60 -15.58
CA VAL A 158 60.19 17.54 -15.32
C VAL A 158 60.47 16.38 -14.40
N LEU A 159 61.38 15.54 -14.82
CA LEU A 159 61.79 14.36 -14.11
C LEU A 159 63.28 14.42 -13.88
N ASP A 160 63.70 14.39 -12.61
CA ASP A 160 65.07 14.47 -12.20
C ASP A 160 65.61 13.05 -11.98
N MET A 161 66.69 12.72 -12.63
CA MET A 161 67.40 11.46 -12.44
C MET A 161 68.92 11.68 -12.20
N LYS A 162 69.56 10.70 -11.55
CA LYS A 162 70.96 10.55 -11.49
C LYS A 162 71.39 9.48 -12.48
N ALA A 163 72.29 9.79 -13.35
CA ALA A 163 72.93 8.85 -14.25
C ALA A 163 74.36 8.56 -13.75
N PHE A 164 74.68 7.27 -13.65
CA PHE A 164 76.00 6.79 -13.28
C PHE A 164 76.69 6.32 -14.58
N ILE A 165 77.63 7.11 -15.06
CA ILE A 165 78.26 6.87 -16.35
C ILE A 165 79.78 7.05 -16.19
N ASN A 166 80.55 6.05 -16.62
CA ASN A 166 82.03 6.06 -16.52
C ASN A 166 82.55 6.44 -15.16
N ASN A 167 81.97 5.89 -14.07
CA ASN A 167 82.35 6.16 -12.67
C ASN A 167 82.14 7.62 -12.20
N LYS A 168 81.38 8.43 -13.02
CA LYS A 168 81.02 9.81 -12.65
C LYS A 168 79.48 9.91 -12.51
N ILE A 169 79.03 10.79 -11.61
CA ILE A 169 77.62 11.04 -11.37
C ILE A 169 77.23 12.28 -12.18
N PHE A 170 76.17 12.15 -12.97
CA PHE A 170 75.57 13.25 -13.69
C PHE A 170 74.10 13.41 -13.19
N TYR A 171 73.64 14.65 -13.08
CA TYR A 171 72.27 14.97 -12.80
C TYR A 171 71.57 15.34 -14.10
N VAL A 172 70.52 14.61 -14.47
CA VAL A 172 69.78 14.80 -15.74
C VAL A 172 68.35 15.17 -15.43
N ASN A 173 67.94 16.36 -15.84
CA ASN A 173 66.55 16.80 -15.76
C ASN A 173 65.91 16.59 -17.11
N ILE A 174 64.96 15.68 -17.20
CA ILE A 174 64.24 15.35 -18.42
C ILE A 174 62.93 16.13 -18.44
N TYR A 175 62.74 16.99 -19.43
CA TYR A 175 61.55 17.76 -19.68
C TYR A 175 60.74 17.07 -20.76
N SER A 176 59.59 16.52 -20.41
CA SER A 176 58.64 15.92 -21.36
C SER A 176 57.56 16.96 -21.72
N ASP A 177 57.40 17.32 -22.98
CA ASP A 177 56.34 18.23 -23.48
C ASP A 177 55.00 17.50 -23.42
N ILE A 178 54.11 17.96 -22.54
CA ILE A 178 52.76 17.44 -22.33
C ILE A 178 51.68 18.41 -22.81
N THR A 179 52.03 19.36 -23.63
CA THR A 179 51.10 20.38 -24.12
C THR A 179 49.96 19.77 -24.93
N SER A 180 50.28 18.78 -25.75
CA SER A 180 49.28 18.04 -26.52
C SER A 180 48.29 17.31 -25.63
N GLU A 181 48.80 16.69 -24.55
CA GLU A 181 47.99 15.96 -23.58
C GLU A 181 47.01 16.90 -22.86
N ILE A 182 47.46 18.08 -22.47
CA ILE A 182 46.62 19.09 -21.81
C ILE A 182 45.55 19.60 -22.80
N ILE A 183 45.91 19.85 -24.07
CA ILE A 183 44.95 20.24 -25.08
C ILE A 183 43.88 19.14 -25.26
N ASP A 184 44.28 17.91 -25.31
CA ASP A 184 43.34 16.76 -25.41
C ASP A 184 42.40 16.66 -24.20
N ILE A 185 42.89 16.93 -23.02
CA ILE A 185 42.05 17.04 -21.79
C ILE A 185 41.03 18.16 -21.94
N TYR A 186 41.43 19.32 -22.44
CA TYR A 186 40.47 20.42 -22.69
C TYR A 186 39.42 20.08 -23.75
N LYS A 187 39.80 19.39 -24.84
CA LYS A 187 38.84 18.91 -25.83
C LYS A 187 37.86 17.91 -25.22
N LEU A 188 38.37 16.99 -24.42
CA LEU A 188 37.56 15.98 -23.72
C LEU A 188 36.56 16.64 -22.75
N ILE A 189 36.98 17.67 -22.01
CA ILE A 189 36.09 18.44 -21.13
C ILE A 189 34.97 19.12 -21.94
N LYS A 190 35.28 19.73 -23.08
CA LYS A 190 34.30 20.39 -23.95
C LYS A 190 33.26 19.39 -24.48
N ILE A 191 33.71 18.24 -25.00
CA ILE A 191 32.84 17.16 -25.46
C ILE A 191 31.96 16.64 -24.31
N PHE A 192 32.56 16.41 -23.16
CA PHE A 192 31.85 15.95 -21.97
C PHE A 192 30.74 16.93 -21.54
N LEU A 193 31.02 18.22 -21.49
CA LEU A 193 30.02 19.25 -21.16
C LEU A 193 28.88 19.27 -22.19
N LEU A 194 29.19 19.15 -23.49
CA LEU A 194 28.18 19.09 -24.54
C LEU A 194 27.26 17.87 -24.41
N VAL A 195 27.85 16.69 -24.23
CA VAL A 195 27.10 15.43 -24.06
C VAL A 195 26.21 15.46 -22.82
N ASN A 196 26.74 15.99 -21.72
CA ASN A 196 25.95 16.15 -20.48
C ASN A 196 24.81 17.15 -20.65
N PHE A 197 25.02 18.26 -21.37
CA PHE A 197 23.97 19.23 -21.66
C PHE A 197 22.82 18.59 -22.44
N ILE A 198 23.13 17.82 -23.49
CA ILE A 198 22.14 17.08 -24.28
C ILE A 198 21.43 16.03 -23.40
N GLY A 199 22.20 15.30 -22.57
CA GLY A 199 21.66 14.31 -21.63
C GLY A 199 20.68 14.90 -20.61
N ILE A 200 21.00 16.08 -20.07
CA ILE A 200 20.12 16.82 -19.16
C ILE A 200 18.82 17.24 -19.86
N LEU A 201 18.92 17.77 -21.08
CA LEU A 201 17.74 18.18 -21.86
C LEU A 201 16.84 16.99 -22.15
N TYR A 202 17.41 15.87 -22.58
CA TYR A 202 16.69 14.61 -22.82
C TYR A 202 16.03 14.07 -21.56
N ALA A 203 16.76 14.05 -20.43
CA ALA A 203 16.23 13.64 -19.14
C ALA A 203 15.06 14.51 -18.68
N PHE A 204 15.14 15.82 -18.93
CA PHE A 204 14.06 16.76 -18.64
C PHE A 204 12.78 16.39 -19.40
N VAL A 205 12.88 16.20 -20.71
CA VAL A 205 11.74 15.80 -21.56
C VAL A 205 11.12 14.48 -21.11
N LEU A 206 11.94 13.45 -20.90
CA LEU A 206 11.47 12.14 -20.44
C LEU A 206 10.79 12.19 -19.06
N SER A 207 11.33 12.99 -18.14
CA SER A 207 10.78 13.11 -16.79
C SER A 207 9.37 13.72 -16.79
N PHE A 208 9.09 14.63 -17.69
CA PHE A 208 7.76 15.23 -17.85
C PHE A 208 6.75 14.28 -18.50
N SER A 209 7.18 13.49 -19.49
CA SER A 209 6.30 12.53 -20.18
C SER A 209 5.89 11.34 -19.30
N SER A 210 6.81 10.83 -18.48
CA SER A 210 6.56 9.63 -17.66
C SER A 210 5.59 9.86 -16.49
N GLY A 211 5.41 11.11 -16.05
CA GLY A 211 4.54 11.44 -14.91
C GLY A 211 3.04 11.30 -15.21
N GLU A 212 2.60 11.44 -16.45
CA GLU A 212 1.17 11.37 -16.82
C GLU A 212 0.61 9.95 -16.69
N ASN A 213 1.33 8.96 -17.16
CA ASN A 213 0.87 7.58 -17.20
C ASN A 213 0.65 6.94 -15.79
N ILE A 214 1.27 7.50 -14.75
CA ILE A 214 1.12 7.01 -13.36
C ILE A 214 0.02 7.79 -12.62
N LEU A 215 -0.14 9.07 -12.90
CA LEU A 215 -1.03 9.94 -12.13
C LEU A 215 -2.43 10.03 -12.71
N LEU A 216 -2.62 9.78 -14.01
CA LEU A 216 -3.94 9.79 -14.64
C LEU A 216 -4.91 8.80 -13.96
N PRO A 217 -4.54 7.51 -13.74
CA PRO A 217 -5.43 6.58 -13.05
C PRO A 217 -5.78 7.00 -11.61
N ILE A 218 -4.82 7.58 -10.88
CA ILE A 218 -5.06 8.07 -9.51
C ILE A 218 -6.06 9.24 -9.51
N ARG A 219 -5.95 10.11 -10.50
CA ARG A 219 -6.87 11.23 -10.65
C ARG A 219 -8.28 10.75 -10.98
N GLU A 220 -8.41 9.83 -11.94
CA GLU A 220 -9.69 9.20 -12.30
C GLU A 220 -10.33 8.52 -11.09
N MET A 221 -9.54 7.76 -10.31
CA MET A 221 -10.01 7.16 -9.05
C MET A 221 -10.48 8.22 -8.05
N THR A 222 -9.74 9.32 -7.92
CA THR A 222 -10.12 10.41 -7.01
C THR A 222 -11.40 11.09 -7.44
N GLU A 223 -11.59 11.33 -8.74
CA GLU A 223 -12.81 11.92 -9.29
C GLU A 223 -14.01 10.96 -9.13
N ALA A 224 -13.83 9.66 -9.39
CA ALA A 224 -14.84 8.65 -9.15
C ALA A 224 -15.27 8.61 -7.67
N VAL A 225 -14.32 8.59 -6.74
CA VAL A 225 -14.61 8.63 -5.29
C VAL A 225 -15.35 9.90 -4.88
N ARG A 226 -15.01 11.06 -5.44
CA ARG A 226 -15.74 12.32 -5.16
C ARG A 226 -17.16 12.36 -5.71
N SER A 227 -17.44 11.62 -6.76
CA SER A 227 -18.77 11.54 -7.36
C SER A 227 -19.71 10.56 -6.64
N ILE A 228 -19.18 9.76 -5.68
CA ILE A 228 -19.98 8.85 -4.89
C ILE A 228 -20.92 9.65 -3.99
N SER A 229 -22.20 9.31 -4.07
CA SER A 229 -23.28 9.84 -3.25
C SER A 229 -24.33 8.76 -3.06
N GLU A 230 -25.31 9.01 -2.20
CA GLU A 230 -26.44 8.09 -2.02
C GLU A 230 -27.19 7.73 -3.34
N LYS A 231 -27.11 8.61 -4.33
CA LYS A 231 -27.74 8.39 -5.65
C LYS A 231 -26.85 7.61 -6.63
N ASN A 232 -25.53 7.57 -6.39
CA ASN A 232 -24.54 7.02 -7.33
C ASN A 232 -23.59 6.03 -6.63
N MET A 233 -24.14 5.12 -5.81
CA MET A 233 -23.33 4.09 -5.12
C MET A 233 -22.83 2.97 -6.03
N ASN A 234 -23.38 2.87 -7.25
CA ASN A 234 -23.02 1.88 -8.26
C ASN A 234 -21.72 2.20 -9.02
N ILE A 235 -21.07 3.31 -8.71
CA ILE A 235 -19.79 3.67 -9.33
C ILE A 235 -18.72 2.68 -8.89
N ARG A 236 -17.99 2.16 -9.89
CA ARG A 236 -16.85 1.26 -9.67
C ARG A 236 -15.61 1.81 -10.39
N LEU A 237 -14.45 1.61 -9.77
CA LEU A 237 -13.17 1.98 -10.36
C LEU A 237 -12.79 1.01 -11.47
N ASN A 238 -12.30 1.55 -12.58
CA ASN A 238 -11.83 0.72 -13.69
C ASN A 238 -10.53 0.03 -13.35
N VAL A 239 -10.49 -1.29 -13.48
CA VAL A 239 -9.36 -2.16 -13.08
C VAL A 239 -8.46 -2.54 -14.27
N SER A 240 -8.90 -2.30 -15.52
CA SER A 240 -8.28 -2.90 -16.72
C SER A 240 -6.97 -2.25 -17.16
N SER A 241 -6.76 -0.96 -16.91
CA SER A 241 -5.64 -0.19 -17.45
C SER A 241 -4.53 0.16 -16.47
N SER A 242 -4.61 -0.31 -15.21
CA SER A 242 -3.72 0.11 -14.12
C SER A 242 -2.56 -0.85 -13.88
N LYS A 243 -1.45 -0.34 -13.34
CA LYS A 243 -0.36 -1.16 -12.80
C LYS A 243 -0.89 -2.04 -11.65
N LYS A 244 -0.17 -3.13 -11.35
CA LYS A 244 -0.61 -4.16 -10.39
C LYS A 244 -1.11 -3.56 -9.06
N GLU A 245 -0.37 -2.64 -8.49
CA GLU A 245 -0.68 -2.03 -7.19
C GLU A 245 -1.96 -1.17 -7.24
N LEU A 246 -2.17 -0.44 -8.33
CA LEU A 246 -3.39 0.35 -8.55
C LEU A 246 -4.59 -0.54 -8.86
N LYS A 247 -4.36 -1.66 -9.53
CA LYS A 247 -5.39 -2.68 -9.78
C LYS A 247 -5.88 -3.31 -8.49
N ASP A 248 -4.98 -3.66 -7.58
CA ASP A 248 -5.32 -4.23 -6.28
C ASP A 248 -6.06 -3.21 -5.41
N LEU A 249 -5.63 -1.94 -5.44
CA LEU A 249 -6.34 -0.85 -4.77
C LEU A 249 -7.77 -0.67 -5.31
N ALA A 250 -7.94 -0.64 -6.64
CA ALA A 250 -9.26 -0.50 -7.26
C ALA A 250 -10.19 -1.67 -6.92
N ARG A 251 -9.65 -2.90 -6.90
CA ARG A 251 -10.40 -4.09 -6.49
C ARG A 251 -10.88 -4.00 -5.05
N THR A 252 -9.96 -3.70 -4.11
CA THR A 252 -10.30 -3.55 -2.69
C THR A 252 -11.33 -2.45 -2.47
N PHE A 253 -11.21 -1.35 -3.21
CA PHE A 253 -12.20 -0.27 -3.17
C PHE A 253 -13.57 -0.74 -3.68
N ASN A 254 -13.63 -1.44 -4.81
CA ASN A 254 -14.88 -1.96 -5.36
C ASN A 254 -15.55 -2.94 -4.40
N GLU A 255 -14.78 -3.85 -3.78
CA GLU A 255 -15.31 -4.78 -2.76
C GLU A 255 -15.86 -4.03 -1.52
N MET A 256 -15.22 -2.93 -1.13
CA MET A 256 -15.74 -2.07 -0.06
C MET A 256 -17.06 -1.41 -0.49
N MET A 257 -17.12 -0.90 -1.72
CA MET A 257 -18.34 -0.28 -2.26
C MET A 257 -19.49 -1.27 -2.37
N ASP A 258 -19.24 -2.52 -2.78
CA ASP A 258 -20.23 -3.58 -2.81
C ASP A 258 -20.86 -3.79 -1.41
N ARG A 259 -20.02 -3.85 -0.38
CA ARG A 259 -20.47 -3.98 1.02
C ARG A 259 -21.30 -2.79 1.49
N ILE A 260 -20.91 -1.58 1.10
CA ILE A 260 -21.64 -0.34 1.45
C ILE A 260 -22.99 -0.31 0.75
N GLU A 261 -23.01 -0.58 -0.56
CA GLU A 261 -24.24 -0.62 -1.35
C GLU A 261 -25.24 -1.66 -0.83
N ASP A 262 -24.75 -2.88 -0.57
CA ASP A 262 -25.56 -3.94 0.04
C ASP A 262 -26.11 -3.54 1.44
N GLY A 263 -25.26 -2.90 2.25
CA GLY A 263 -25.68 -2.40 3.57
C GLY A 263 -26.77 -1.32 3.46
N TYR A 264 -26.57 -0.36 2.56
CA TYR A 264 -27.54 0.72 2.30
C TYR A 264 -28.87 0.19 1.76
N ASN A 265 -28.81 -0.73 0.79
CA ASN A 265 -30.02 -1.34 0.22
C ASN A 265 -30.80 -2.13 1.27
N ARG A 266 -30.11 -2.90 2.14
CA ARG A 266 -30.75 -3.59 3.27
C ARG A 266 -31.40 -2.60 4.25
N GLN A 267 -30.73 -1.49 4.55
CA GLN A 267 -31.28 -0.47 5.44
C GLN A 267 -32.51 0.21 4.81
N ARG A 268 -32.45 0.56 3.54
CA ARG A 268 -33.57 1.16 2.81
C ARG A 268 -34.78 0.22 2.74
N GLN A 269 -34.55 -1.05 2.44
CA GLN A 269 -35.58 -2.07 2.45
C GLN A 269 -36.23 -2.21 3.84
N PHE A 270 -35.40 -2.27 4.91
CA PHE A 270 -35.91 -2.35 6.28
C PHE A 270 -36.81 -1.17 6.63
N VAL A 271 -36.45 0.08 6.28
CA VAL A 271 -37.31 1.26 6.53
C VAL A 271 -38.60 1.21 5.74
N SER A 272 -38.55 0.77 4.47
CA SER A 272 -39.72 0.61 3.62
C SER A 272 -40.68 -0.41 4.20
N ASP A 273 -40.17 -1.60 4.53
CA ASP A 273 -40.98 -2.70 5.04
C ASP A 273 -41.58 -2.38 6.42
N ALA A 274 -40.79 -1.77 7.31
CA ALA A 274 -41.27 -1.29 8.62
C ALA A 274 -42.43 -0.29 8.44
N SER A 275 -42.29 0.63 7.48
CA SER A 275 -43.32 1.63 7.20
C SER A 275 -44.61 0.98 6.67
N HIS A 276 -44.50 -0.03 5.83
CA HIS A 276 -45.65 -0.80 5.32
C HIS A 276 -46.34 -1.57 6.43
N GLU A 277 -45.58 -2.28 7.28
CA GLU A 277 -46.10 -3.08 8.37
C GLU A 277 -46.71 -2.23 9.51
N LEU A 278 -46.30 -0.97 9.68
CA LEU A 278 -46.96 -0.03 10.60
C LEU A 278 -48.17 0.65 10.04
N ARG A 279 -48.27 0.86 8.71
CA ARG A 279 -49.40 1.53 8.10
C ARG A 279 -50.70 0.71 8.20
N THR A 280 -50.58 -0.60 8.04
CA THR A 280 -51.75 -1.51 8.07
C THR A 280 -52.49 -1.46 9.42
N PRO A 281 -51.86 -1.67 10.59
CA PRO A 281 -52.54 -1.59 11.88
C PRO A 281 -53.08 -0.19 12.18
N ILE A 282 -52.40 0.86 11.74
CA ILE A 282 -52.91 2.24 11.89
C ILE A 282 -54.23 2.41 11.12
N ALA A 283 -54.32 1.90 9.88
CA ALA A 283 -55.54 1.97 9.09
C ALA A 283 -56.70 1.15 9.70
N VAL A 284 -56.38 -0.01 10.31
CA VAL A 284 -57.35 -0.82 11.03
C VAL A 284 -57.89 -0.06 12.24
N ILE A 285 -57.03 0.50 13.06
CA ILE A 285 -57.40 1.33 14.24
C ILE A 285 -58.27 2.48 13.80
N GLN A 286 -57.88 3.22 12.75
CA GLN A 286 -58.70 4.32 12.20
C GLN A 286 -60.07 3.86 11.78
N GLY A 287 -60.15 2.72 11.08
CA GLY A 287 -61.45 2.16 10.67
C GLY A 287 -62.37 1.84 11.84
N TYR A 288 -61.83 1.26 12.92
CA TYR A 288 -62.62 0.99 14.14
C TYR A 288 -63.00 2.23 14.88
N VAL A 289 -62.13 3.27 14.93
CA VAL A 289 -62.45 4.59 15.52
C VAL A 289 -63.61 5.24 14.72
N ASP A 290 -63.55 5.18 13.38
CA ASP A 290 -64.62 5.72 12.54
C ASP A 290 -65.91 4.94 12.75
N MET A 291 -65.86 3.63 12.91
CA MET A 291 -67.03 2.79 13.23
C MET A 291 -67.62 3.16 14.61
N LEU A 292 -66.77 3.36 15.63
CA LEU A 292 -67.24 3.86 16.95
C LEU A 292 -67.89 5.23 16.87
N ASN A 293 -67.36 6.13 16.06
CA ASN A 293 -67.94 7.45 15.91
C ASN A 293 -69.33 7.43 15.26
N ARG A 294 -69.59 6.45 14.35
CA ARG A 294 -70.85 6.34 13.63
C ARG A 294 -71.92 5.57 14.39
N TRP A 295 -71.56 4.44 15.04
CA TRP A 295 -72.55 3.48 15.59
C TRP A 295 -72.26 3.11 17.06
N GLY A 296 -71.08 3.40 17.61
CA GLY A 296 -70.70 2.93 18.93
C GLY A 296 -71.51 3.51 20.11
N LYS A 297 -72.25 4.59 19.91
CA LYS A 297 -73.13 5.16 20.93
C LYS A 297 -74.44 4.39 21.12
N ASP A 298 -74.92 3.78 20.05
CA ASP A 298 -76.27 3.17 19.99
C ASP A 298 -76.19 1.64 20.06
N ASP A 299 -75.02 1.04 19.76
CA ASP A 299 -74.82 -0.40 19.72
C ASP A 299 -73.67 -0.84 20.63
N LYS A 300 -74.00 -1.55 21.70
CA LYS A 300 -73.03 -2.05 22.70
C LYS A 300 -72.14 -3.19 22.14
N GLU A 301 -72.59 -3.95 21.18
CA GLU A 301 -71.80 -5.03 20.57
C GLU A 301 -70.71 -4.44 19.68
N VAL A 302 -71.05 -3.46 18.83
CA VAL A 302 -70.15 -2.66 18.03
C VAL A 302 -69.12 -1.96 18.88
N LEU A 303 -69.53 -1.39 20.03
CA LEU A 303 -68.66 -0.72 20.98
C LEU A 303 -67.61 -1.69 21.54
N GLN A 304 -68.02 -2.87 21.97
CA GLN A 304 -67.15 -3.89 22.57
C GLN A 304 -66.21 -4.49 21.51
N GLU A 305 -66.69 -4.78 20.33
CA GLU A 305 -65.90 -5.29 19.21
C GLU A 305 -64.80 -4.29 18.84
N ALA A 306 -65.15 -3.03 18.65
CA ALA A 306 -64.23 -2.00 18.24
C ALA A 306 -63.14 -1.74 19.31
N ILE A 307 -63.49 -1.64 20.59
CA ILE A 307 -62.54 -1.50 21.67
C ILE A 307 -61.58 -2.70 21.73
N GLY A 308 -62.12 -3.93 21.62
CA GLY A 308 -61.33 -5.15 21.58
C GLY A 308 -60.34 -5.18 20.40
N ALA A 309 -60.81 -4.83 19.22
CA ALA A 309 -59.99 -4.76 18.04
C ALA A 309 -58.87 -3.69 18.14
N ILE A 310 -59.19 -2.48 18.59
CA ILE A 310 -58.20 -1.40 18.82
C ILE A 310 -57.16 -1.83 19.84
N LYS A 311 -57.57 -2.44 20.95
CA LYS A 311 -56.65 -2.95 21.98
C LYS A 311 -55.70 -4.00 21.40
N ASN A 312 -56.21 -5.00 20.72
CA ASN A 312 -55.42 -6.05 20.11
C ASN A 312 -54.41 -5.50 19.08
N GLU A 313 -54.86 -4.54 18.26
CA GLU A 313 -53.99 -3.96 17.24
C GLU A 313 -52.91 -3.07 17.85
N THR A 314 -53.22 -2.40 18.95
CA THR A 314 -52.22 -1.63 19.70
C THR A 314 -51.15 -2.53 20.34
N GLU A 315 -51.57 -3.70 20.87
CA GLU A 315 -50.64 -4.72 21.41
C GLU A 315 -49.75 -5.30 20.29
N ASN A 316 -50.31 -5.59 19.13
CA ASN A 316 -49.57 -6.02 17.94
C ASN A 316 -48.53 -4.99 17.49
N MET A 317 -48.94 -3.72 17.45
CA MET A 317 -48.01 -2.60 17.13
C MET A 317 -46.89 -2.49 18.15
N LYS A 318 -47.15 -2.62 19.45
CA LYS A 318 -46.13 -2.60 20.49
C LYS A 318 -45.11 -3.72 20.29
N ASP A 319 -45.57 -4.95 20.04
CA ASP A 319 -44.71 -6.11 19.76
C ASP A 319 -43.86 -5.89 18.48
N LEU A 320 -44.46 -5.33 17.43
CA LEU A 320 -43.73 -4.98 16.19
C LEU A 320 -42.64 -3.96 16.46
N VAL A 321 -42.91 -2.87 17.19
CA VAL A 321 -41.95 -1.84 17.53
C VAL A 321 -40.80 -2.41 18.37
N GLU A 322 -41.10 -3.28 19.38
CA GLU A 322 -40.05 -3.94 20.17
C GLU A 322 -39.14 -4.82 19.33
N LYS A 323 -39.70 -5.57 18.36
CA LYS A 323 -38.95 -6.37 17.39
C LYS A 323 -38.06 -5.52 16.47
N LEU A 324 -38.58 -4.39 15.98
CA LEU A 324 -37.80 -3.43 15.18
C LEU A 324 -36.65 -2.81 15.97
N LEU A 325 -36.91 -2.39 17.22
CA LEU A 325 -35.86 -1.86 18.11
C LEU A 325 -34.78 -2.89 18.42
N PHE A 326 -35.15 -4.17 18.60
CA PHE A 326 -34.17 -5.26 18.79
C PHE A 326 -33.27 -5.39 17.57
N LEU A 327 -33.84 -5.41 16.37
CA LEU A 327 -33.08 -5.51 15.12
C LEU A 327 -32.15 -4.30 14.93
N ALA A 328 -32.65 -3.08 15.18
CA ALA A 328 -31.87 -1.86 15.08
C ALA A 328 -30.69 -1.81 16.07
N ARG A 329 -30.87 -2.32 17.30
CA ARG A 329 -29.78 -2.44 18.30
C ARG A 329 -28.72 -3.45 17.85
N ASN A 330 -29.14 -4.57 17.28
CA ASN A 330 -28.20 -5.56 16.73
C ASN A 330 -27.38 -4.97 15.58
N ASP A 331 -27.99 -4.28 14.63
CA ASP A 331 -27.32 -3.69 13.48
C ASP A 331 -26.28 -2.62 13.86
N LYS A 332 -26.57 -1.88 14.94
CA LYS A 332 -25.63 -0.92 15.53
C LYS A 332 -24.53 -1.56 16.40
N GLY A 333 -24.57 -2.87 16.62
CA GLY A 333 -23.64 -3.56 17.54
C GLY A 333 -23.83 -3.17 19.02
N THR A 334 -25.00 -2.59 19.36
CA THR A 334 -25.31 -2.11 20.73
C THR A 334 -26.19 -3.08 21.51
N LEU A 335 -26.40 -4.30 21.01
CA LEU A 335 -27.16 -5.33 21.68
C LEU A 335 -26.34 -5.86 22.87
N ILE A 336 -26.78 -5.53 24.09
CA ILE A 336 -26.18 -6.01 25.33
C ILE A 336 -26.92 -7.27 25.76
N LEU A 337 -26.21 -8.39 25.93
CA LEU A 337 -26.74 -9.66 26.41
C LEU A 337 -26.45 -9.80 27.91
N GLN A 338 -27.45 -10.13 28.69
CA GLN A 338 -27.33 -10.47 30.11
C GLN A 338 -27.14 -11.97 30.28
N LYS A 339 -25.90 -12.42 30.08
CA LYS A 339 -25.57 -13.85 30.13
C LYS A 339 -25.44 -14.32 31.59
N GLU A 340 -26.06 -15.43 31.88
CA GLU A 340 -26.01 -16.13 33.17
C GLU A 340 -25.92 -17.66 32.96
N LYS A 341 -25.49 -18.37 33.94
CA LYS A 341 -25.52 -19.85 33.93
C LYS A 341 -26.89 -20.33 34.38
N PHE A 342 -27.58 -21.09 33.53
CA PHE A 342 -28.90 -21.66 33.86
C PHE A 342 -29.10 -23.03 33.24
N ASN A 343 -30.10 -23.74 33.76
CA ASN A 343 -30.50 -25.05 33.28
C ASN A 343 -31.41 -24.91 32.05
N LEU A 344 -30.90 -25.27 30.86
CA LEU A 344 -31.60 -25.20 29.60
C LEU A 344 -32.77 -26.20 29.54
N SER A 345 -32.61 -27.38 30.18
CA SER A 345 -33.66 -28.39 30.25
C SER A 345 -34.91 -27.84 30.92
N SER A 346 -34.74 -27.21 32.07
CA SER A 346 -35.84 -26.57 32.81
C SER A 346 -36.49 -25.43 32.05
N LEU A 347 -35.67 -24.60 31.34
CA LEU A 347 -36.20 -23.52 30.51
C LEU A 347 -37.07 -24.06 29.36
N LEU A 348 -36.61 -25.13 28.71
CA LEU A 348 -37.35 -25.75 27.62
C LEU A 348 -38.68 -26.38 28.12
N GLU A 349 -38.66 -27.11 29.26
CA GLU A 349 -39.86 -27.66 29.89
C GLU A 349 -40.87 -26.56 30.25
N GLU A 350 -40.41 -25.46 30.82
CA GLU A 350 -41.21 -24.28 31.12
C GLU A 350 -41.90 -23.72 29.84
N THR A 351 -41.10 -23.57 28.77
CA THR A 351 -41.60 -22.99 27.50
C THR A 351 -42.60 -23.93 26.80
N ILE A 352 -42.36 -25.25 26.86
CA ILE A 352 -43.28 -26.25 26.33
C ILE A 352 -44.61 -26.25 27.10
N LYS A 353 -44.56 -26.18 28.44
CA LYS A 353 -45.79 -26.06 29.25
C LYS A 353 -46.62 -24.84 28.87
N GLU A 354 -45.98 -23.68 28.71
CA GLU A 354 -46.66 -22.46 28.27
C GLU A 354 -47.33 -22.67 26.91
N THR A 355 -46.60 -23.28 25.94
CA THR A 355 -47.13 -23.56 24.62
C THR A 355 -48.30 -24.53 24.68
N THR A 356 -48.26 -25.61 25.46
CA THR A 356 -49.32 -26.59 25.60
C THR A 356 -50.62 -26.01 26.21
N ILE A 357 -50.50 -24.99 27.09
CA ILE A 357 -51.67 -24.31 27.66
C ILE A 357 -52.40 -23.48 26.57
N ILE A 358 -51.61 -22.82 25.69
CA ILE A 358 -52.14 -21.95 24.68
C ILE A 358 -52.65 -22.74 23.46
N ASP A 359 -51.92 -23.74 23.04
CA ASP A 359 -52.23 -24.57 21.86
C ASP A 359 -52.82 -25.93 22.27
N LYS A 360 -54.10 -26.12 22.02
CA LYS A 360 -54.83 -27.35 22.27
C LYS A 360 -55.10 -28.16 20.98
N ASN A 361 -54.69 -27.63 19.84
CA ASN A 361 -55.02 -28.18 18.52
C ASN A 361 -53.97 -29.15 17.98
N HIS A 362 -52.76 -29.19 18.61
CA HIS A 362 -51.66 -30.03 18.16
C HIS A 362 -51.23 -31.03 19.20
N LYS A 363 -50.62 -32.14 18.75
CA LYS A 363 -50.03 -33.15 19.61
C LYS A 363 -48.56 -32.85 19.82
N LEU A 364 -48.22 -32.37 21.03
CA LEU A 364 -46.84 -32.08 21.39
C LEU A 364 -46.19 -33.31 22.07
N PHE A 365 -45.11 -33.79 21.51
CA PHE A 365 -44.24 -34.81 22.12
C PHE A 365 -42.88 -34.19 22.42
N PHE A 366 -42.29 -34.56 23.56
CA PHE A 366 -40.98 -34.02 23.91
C PHE A 366 -40.12 -35.11 24.59
N ASN A 367 -38.82 -35.03 24.27
CA ASN A 367 -37.78 -35.85 24.92
C ASN A 367 -36.63 -34.91 25.34
N ILE A 368 -36.57 -34.62 26.63
CA ILE A 368 -35.65 -33.62 27.16
C ILE A 368 -34.63 -34.34 28.06
N ARG A 369 -33.36 -34.33 27.63
CA ARG A 369 -32.26 -34.75 28.48
C ARG A 369 -32.14 -33.75 29.64
N LYS A 370 -32.14 -34.27 30.88
CA LYS A 370 -32.02 -33.46 32.09
C LYS A 370 -30.62 -32.87 32.29
N ASP A 371 -30.55 -31.82 33.08
CA ASP A 371 -29.31 -31.19 33.57
C ASP A 371 -28.33 -30.68 32.53
N ILE A 372 -28.84 -30.18 31.39
CA ILE A 372 -28.03 -29.45 30.42
C ILE A 372 -27.97 -28.00 30.88
N ASN A 373 -26.79 -27.53 31.27
CA ASN A 373 -26.56 -26.14 31.66
C ASN A 373 -25.78 -25.41 30.57
N ILE A 374 -26.14 -24.14 30.32
CA ILE A 374 -25.47 -23.26 29.36
C ILE A 374 -25.21 -21.88 29.97
N TYR A 375 -24.24 -21.14 29.42
CA TYR A 375 -23.99 -19.75 29.78
C TYR A 375 -24.53 -18.83 28.68
N ALA A 376 -25.72 -18.26 28.88
CA ALA A 376 -26.45 -17.51 27.88
C ALA A 376 -27.40 -16.49 28.53
N ASP A 377 -27.99 -15.61 27.73
CA ASP A 377 -29.10 -14.75 28.18
C ASP A 377 -30.38 -15.59 28.20
N ARG A 378 -30.85 -15.96 29.39
CA ARG A 378 -32.00 -16.84 29.62
C ARG A 378 -33.26 -16.33 28.90
N ASN A 379 -33.54 -15.03 28.99
CA ASN A 379 -34.74 -14.43 28.40
C ASN A 379 -34.68 -14.46 26.87
N ARG A 380 -33.52 -14.19 26.28
CA ARG A 380 -33.31 -14.24 24.84
C ARG A 380 -33.35 -15.65 24.30
N ILE A 381 -32.77 -16.61 24.98
CA ILE A 381 -32.91 -18.05 24.61
C ILE A 381 -34.37 -18.48 24.66
N LYS A 382 -35.10 -18.15 25.75
CA LYS A 382 -36.55 -18.40 25.83
C LYS A 382 -37.31 -17.81 24.66
N GLN A 383 -37.01 -16.55 24.31
CA GLN A 383 -37.61 -15.85 23.17
C GLN A 383 -37.34 -16.59 21.84
N ALA A 384 -36.11 -17.07 21.61
CA ALA A 384 -35.78 -17.80 20.38
C ALA A 384 -36.53 -19.15 20.31
N ILE A 385 -36.59 -19.89 21.41
CA ILE A 385 -37.32 -21.16 21.49
C ILE A 385 -38.82 -20.94 21.24
N ARG A 386 -39.40 -19.93 21.85
CA ARG A 386 -40.81 -19.56 21.61
C ARG A 386 -41.09 -19.27 20.17
N ILE A 387 -40.22 -18.51 19.46
CA ILE A 387 -40.36 -18.22 18.03
C ILE A 387 -40.43 -19.52 17.20
N PHE A 388 -39.55 -20.48 17.52
CA PHE A 388 -39.58 -21.77 16.78
C PHE A 388 -40.86 -22.60 17.08
N LEU A 389 -41.30 -22.62 18.32
CA LEU A 389 -42.50 -23.33 18.74
C LEU A 389 -43.77 -22.66 18.12
N ASP A 390 -43.84 -21.31 18.16
CA ASP A 390 -44.94 -20.54 17.58
C ASP A 390 -45.01 -20.77 16.05
N ASN A 391 -43.87 -20.88 15.37
CA ASN A 391 -43.86 -21.23 13.96
C ASN A 391 -44.31 -22.68 13.72
N ALA A 392 -43.85 -23.64 14.52
CA ALA A 392 -44.28 -25.02 14.38
C ALA A 392 -45.78 -25.16 14.57
N THR A 393 -46.39 -24.56 15.62
CA THR A 393 -47.86 -24.59 15.82
C THR A 393 -48.62 -23.87 14.72
N LYS A 394 -48.09 -22.73 14.27
CA LYS A 394 -48.77 -21.90 13.22
C LYS A 394 -48.83 -22.61 11.86
N TYR A 395 -47.79 -23.35 11.48
CA TYR A 395 -47.68 -23.94 10.14
C TYR A 395 -47.99 -25.43 10.10
N THR A 396 -48.31 -26.01 11.22
CA THR A 396 -48.85 -27.39 11.27
C THR A 396 -50.36 -27.37 11.22
N PRO A 397 -51.03 -28.19 10.40
CA PRO A 397 -52.47 -28.33 10.43
C PRO A 397 -52.98 -28.86 11.75
N GLU A 398 -54.25 -28.57 12.12
CA GLU A 398 -54.89 -29.08 13.31
C GLU A 398 -54.81 -30.61 13.36
N GLY A 399 -54.51 -31.15 14.54
CA GLY A 399 -54.25 -32.56 14.77
C GLY A 399 -52.87 -33.06 14.41
N GLY A 400 -52.01 -32.19 13.83
CA GLY A 400 -50.62 -32.49 13.49
C GLY A 400 -49.72 -32.69 14.72
N ILE A 401 -48.47 -33.12 14.48
CA ILE A 401 -47.54 -33.52 15.49
C ILE A 401 -46.37 -32.53 15.50
N ILE A 402 -45.97 -32.14 16.72
CA ILE A 402 -44.78 -31.35 16.98
C ILE A 402 -43.88 -32.10 17.96
N ASN A 403 -42.68 -32.50 17.54
CA ASN A 403 -41.70 -33.18 18.35
C ASN A 403 -40.63 -32.23 18.81
N ILE A 404 -40.29 -32.21 20.08
CA ILE A 404 -39.30 -31.34 20.67
C ILE A 404 -38.27 -32.21 21.40
N ASN A 405 -37.03 -32.15 20.96
CA ASN A 405 -35.94 -32.91 21.54
C ASN A 405 -34.84 -31.99 22.11
N LEU A 406 -34.29 -32.34 23.26
CA LEU A 406 -33.09 -31.72 23.79
C LEU A 406 -32.07 -32.82 24.15
N TYR A 407 -30.92 -32.75 23.54
CA TYR A 407 -29.81 -33.66 23.79
C TYR A 407 -28.46 -32.94 23.76
N ALA A 408 -27.44 -33.58 24.32
CA ALA A 408 -26.08 -33.10 24.24
C ALA A 408 -25.32 -33.89 23.17
N GLU A 409 -24.69 -33.20 22.26
CA GLU A 409 -23.82 -33.76 21.24
C GLU A 409 -22.42 -33.12 21.37
N ARG A 410 -21.41 -33.94 21.73
CA ARG A 410 -20.06 -33.45 22.07
C ARG A 410 -20.14 -32.36 23.16
N ASN A 411 -19.70 -31.12 22.82
CA ASN A 411 -19.72 -29.98 23.75
C ASN A 411 -20.84 -28.98 23.41
N ASN A 412 -21.96 -29.45 22.82
CA ASN A 412 -23.08 -28.62 22.47
C ASN A 412 -24.40 -29.20 22.96
N ALA A 413 -25.29 -28.31 23.38
CA ALA A 413 -26.70 -28.58 23.54
C ALA A 413 -27.43 -28.43 22.22
N VAL A 414 -28.20 -29.42 21.83
CA VAL A 414 -29.00 -29.39 20.60
C VAL A 414 -30.47 -29.41 20.98
N ILE A 415 -31.18 -28.33 20.63
CA ILE A 415 -32.64 -28.25 20.67
C ILE A 415 -33.13 -28.54 19.27
N GLU A 416 -33.97 -29.52 19.11
CA GLU A 416 -34.61 -29.87 17.84
C GLU A 416 -36.12 -29.72 17.98
N VAL A 417 -36.69 -28.94 17.04
CA VAL A 417 -38.16 -28.80 16.89
C VAL A 417 -38.53 -29.33 15.50
N ALA A 418 -39.29 -30.38 15.47
CA ALA A 418 -39.76 -31.04 14.24
C ALA A 418 -41.29 -31.00 14.19
N ASP A 419 -41.83 -30.49 13.10
CA ASP A 419 -43.27 -30.41 12.86
C ASP A 419 -43.67 -31.23 11.63
N THR A 420 -44.94 -31.63 11.58
CA THR A 420 -45.55 -32.25 10.40
C THR A 420 -46.39 -31.25 9.57
N GLY A 421 -45.89 -30.03 9.48
CA GLY A 421 -46.55 -28.93 8.81
C GLY A 421 -46.44 -28.94 7.31
N ILE A 422 -46.79 -27.81 6.70
CA ILE A 422 -46.79 -27.64 5.25
C ILE A 422 -45.44 -27.78 4.59
N GLY A 423 -44.34 -27.68 5.38
CA GLY A 423 -42.98 -27.68 4.90
C GLY A 423 -42.65 -26.51 3.96
N MET A 424 -41.45 -26.54 3.42
CA MET A 424 -40.88 -25.47 2.59
C MET A 424 -40.09 -26.04 1.42
N THR A 425 -40.05 -25.30 0.31
CA THR A 425 -39.16 -25.58 -0.83
C THR A 425 -37.72 -25.17 -0.53
N GLU A 426 -36.73 -25.65 -1.29
CA GLU A 426 -35.33 -25.25 -1.15
C GLU A 426 -35.11 -23.74 -1.33
N GLU A 427 -35.91 -23.13 -2.22
CA GLU A 427 -35.85 -21.68 -2.47
C GLU A 427 -36.37 -20.89 -1.27
N GLU A 428 -37.54 -21.31 -0.72
CA GLU A 428 -38.08 -20.70 0.50
C GLU A 428 -37.09 -20.82 1.68
N MET A 429 -36.41 -21.98 1.85
CA MET A 429 -35.42 -22.19 2.93
C MET A 429 -34.26 -21.23 2.90
N LYS A 430 -33.86 -20.73 1.73
CA LYS A 430 -32.79 -19.73 1.62
C LYS A 430 -33.15 -18.38 2.26
N HIS A 431 -34.44 -18.04 2.25
CA HIS A 431 -34.96 -16.74 2.64
C HIS A 431 -35.70 -16.71 3.99
N ILE A 432 -35.96 -17.85 4.63
CA ILE A 432 -36.74 -17.88 5.87
C ILE A 432 -36.18 -17.04 7.03
N PHE A 433 -34.89 -16.72 7.00
CA PHE A 433 -34.23 -15.89 8.00
C PHE A 433 -34.14 -14.43 7.57
N ASP A 434 -34.60 -14.07 6.37
CA ASP A 434 -34.64 -12.70 5.89
C ASP A 434 -35.73 -11.93 6.63
N ARG A 435 -35.49 -10.64 6.89
CA ARG A 435 -36.48 -9.80 7.59
C ARG A 435 -37.69 -9.60 6.71
N PHE A 436 -38.88 -9.61 7.32
CA PHE A 436 -40.16 -9.46 6.66
C PHE A 436 -40.51 -10.54 5.61
N TYR A 437 -39.64 -11.55 5.47
CA TYR A 437 -39.88 -12.62 4.53
C TYR A 437 -41.07 -13.50 4.97
N ARG A 438 -41.99 -13.73 4.06
CA ARG A 438 -43.13 -14.66 4.20
C ARG A 438 -43.38 -15.30 2.84
N SER A 439 -43.55 -16.63 2.79
CA SER A 439 -43.87 -17.29 1.54
C SER A 439 -45.31 -16.89 1.09
N ASP A 440 -45.58 -16.87 -0.22
CA ASP A 440 -46.88 -16.49 -0.74
C ASP A 440 -48.00 -17.39 -0.24
N LYS A 441 -47.73 -18.67 -0.05
CA LYS A 441 -48.68 -19.63 0.55
C LYS A 441 -49.02 -19.24 2.00
N SER A 442 -48.03 -18.82 2.77
CA SER A 442 -48.22 -18.41 4.16
C SER A 442 -48.95 -17.08 4.29
N ARG A 443 -48.76 -16.14 3.37
CA ARG A 443 -49.49 -14.86 3.34
C ARG A 443 -50.99 -15.06 3.13
N LYS A 444 -51.39 -15.98 2.24
CA LYS A 444 -52.79 -16.24 1.90
C LYS A 444 -53.53 -17.02 2.98
N LYS A 445 -52.87 -17.95 3.66
CA LYS A 445 -53.55 -18.93 4.54
C LYS A 445 -53.53 -18.54 6.01
N TYR A 446 -52.46 -17.88 6.46
CA TYR A 446 -52.25 -17.56 7.88
C TYR A 446 -52.28 -16.06 8.13
N LYS A 447 -53.31 -15.54 8.78
CA LYS A 447 -53.42 -14.15 9.21
C LYS A 447 -52.40 -13.89 10.39
N GLY A 448 -51.68 -12.78 10.34
CA GLY A 448 -50.77 -12.35 11.40
C GLY A 448 -49.34 -12.84 11.24
N GLY A 449 -48.44 -12.07 11.86
CA GLY A 449 -46.99 -12.28 11.85
C GLY A 449 -46.26 -11.45 10.77
N HIS A 450 -45.34 -10.60 11.21
CA HIS A 450 -44.62 -9.60 10.39
C HIS A 450 -43.36 -10.16 9.69
N GLY A 451 -43.09 -11.47 9.74
CA GLY A 451 -41.89 -12.07 9.12
C GLY A 451 -40.57 -11.71 9.82
N LEU A 452 -40.65 -11.22 11.07
CA LEU A 452 -39.44 -10.83 11.86
C LEU A 452 -38.98 -11.92 12.83
N GLY A 453 -39.85 -12.91 13.16
CA GLY A 453 -39.52 -13.88 14.22
C GLY A 453 -38.27 -14.66 13.94
N LEU A 454 -38.18 -15.37 12.81
CA LEU A 454 -37.01 -16.20 12.50
C LEU A 454 -35.70 -15.40 12.37
N SER A 455 -35.76 -14.17 11.84
CA SER A 455 -34.57 -13.30 11.79
C SER A 455 -34.09 -12.91 13.21
N ILE A 456 -35.00 -12.65 14.14
CA ILE A 456 -34.68 -12.40 15.56
C ILE A 456 -34.11 -13.64 16.22
N ALA A 457 -34.74 -14.81 16.04
CA ALA A 457 -34.22 -16.07 16.57
C ALA A 457 -32.80 -16.36 16.08
N LYS A 458 -32.53 -16.15 14.77
CA LYS A 458 -31.18 -16.28 14.20
C LYS A 458 -30.18 -15.35 14.88
N ILE A 459 -30.51 -14.08 15.07
CA ILE A 459 -29.64 -13.12 15.75
C ILE A 459 -29.35 -13.58 17.18
N ILE A 460 -30.36 -13.98 17.93
CA ILE A 460 -30.20 -14.46 19.31
C ILE A 460 -29.23 -15.64 19.34
N ILE A 461 -29.45 -16.65 18.54
CA ILE A 461 -28.61 -17.86 18.55
C ILE A 461 -27.16 -17.55 18.13
N LEU A 462 -26.96 -16.78 17.06
CA LEU A 462 -25.62 -16.38 16.61
C LEU A 462 -24.88 -15.52 17.65
N SER A 463 -25.59 -14.64 18.37
CA SER A 463 -25.01 -13.81 19.44
C SER A 463 -24.55 -14.66 20.66
N HIS A 464 -25.07 -15.85 20.78
CA HIS A 464 -24.65 -16.85 21.75
C HIS A 464 -23.66 -17.91 21.21
N ARG A 465 -23.00 -17.60 20.07
CA ARG A 465 -22.07 -18.51 19.37
C ARG A 465 -22.72 -19.83 18.95
N GLY A 466 -24.04 -19.86 18.87
CA GLY A 466 -24.80 -21.03 18.42
C GLY A 466 -24.90 -21.09 16.90
N LYS A 467 -25.49 -22.18 16.43
CA LYS A 467 -25.78 -22.44 15.00
C LYS A 467 -27.21 -22.89 14.85
N ILE A 468 -27.83 -22.60 13.71
CA ILE A 468 -29.14 -23.08 13.34
C ILE A 468 -29.02 -23.91 12.06
N LYS A 469 -29.62 -25.08 12.06
CA LYS A 469 -29.79 -25.93 10.87
C LYS A 469 -31.27 -26.14 10.64
N VAL A 470 -31.72 -26.05 9.38
CA VAL A 470 -33.10 -26.26 8.98
C VAL A 470 -33.14 -27.33 7.90
N ARG A 471 -34.04 -28.25 8.03
CA ARG A 471 -34.41 -29.24 6.99
C ARG A 471 -35.91 -29.19 6.81
N SER A 472 -36.37 -29.08 5.60
CA SER A 472 -37.79 -29.04 5.31
C SER A 472 -38.05 -29.61 3.93
N LYS A 473 -39.22 -30.23 3.77
CA LYS A 473 -39.72 -30.63 2.47
C LYS A 473 -41.24 -30.31 2.41
N PRO A 474 -41.71 -29.83 1.25
CA PRO A 474 -43.12 -29.55 1.07
C PRO A 474 -43.99 -30.77 1.47
N THR A 475 -45.01 -30.54 2.30
CA THR A 475 -45.97 -31.52 2.83
C THR A 475 -45.42 -32.55 3.81
N GLU A 476 -44.09 -32.60 4.07
CA GLU A 476 -43.50 -33.50 5.03
C GLU A 476 -43.23 -32.84 6.40
N GLY A 477 -43.19 -31.47 6.43
CA GLY A 477 -42.91 -30.68 7.61
C GLY A 477 -41.55 -30.06 7.66
N THR A 478 -41.17 -29.55 8.83
CA THR A 478 -39.90 -28.82 9.04
C THR A 478 -39.19 -29.32 10.30
N ILE A 479 -37.86 -29.43 10.24
CA ILE A 479 -37.00 -29.73 11.37
C ILE A 479 -36.04 -28.56 11.54
N VAL A 480 -36.10 -27.90 12.71
CA VAL A 480 -35.18 -26.80 13.10
C VAL A 480 -34.30 -27.33 14.23
N GLN A 481 -33.00 -27.33 14.02
CA GLN A 481 -32.01 -27.69 15.03
C GLN A 481 -31.24 -26.42 15.47
N VAL A 482 -31.29 -26.11 16.75
CA VAL A 482 -30.55 -25.04 17.42
C VAL A 482 -29.42 -25.67 18.21
N ILE A 483 -28.19 -25.28 17.90
CA ILE A 483 -26.97 -25.83 18.50
C ILE A 483 -26.34 -24.71 19.33
N LEU A 484 -26.23 -24.89 20.62
CA LEU A 484 -25.64 -23.96 21.60
C LEU A 484 -24.44 -24.58 22.29
N PRO A 485 -23.35 -23.85 22.52
CA PRO A 485 -22.22 -24.38 23.27
C PRO A 485 -22.62 -24.66 24.74
N ILE A 486 -22.17 -25.79 25.29
CA ILE A 486 -22.21 -26.13 26.71
C ILE A 486 -20.89 -25.65 27.31
N GLU A 487 -20.93 -24.81 28.35
CA GLU A 487 -19.76 -24.39 29.11
C GLU A 487 -19.65 -25.18 30.41
#